data_7011b17c610c2498b69ac1333002c75d
#
_entry.id   7011b17c610c2498b69ac1333002c75d
#
_cell.length_a   1.000
_cell.length_b   1.000
_cell.length_c   1.000
_cell.angle_alpha   90.00
_cell.angle_beta   90.00
_cell.angle_gamma   90.00
#
_symmetry.space_group_name_H-M   'P 1'
#
loop_
_entity.id
_entity.type
_entity.pdbx_description
1 polymer ?
#
loop_
_entity_poly.entity_id
_entity_poly.type
_entity_poly.pdbx_seq_one_letter_code
_entity_poly.pdbx_strand_id
1 'polypeptide(L)'
;MKYEIYQLKEDTMEQVKLRFMASDQAAALGGIHRENYRLVYEGNVETRKDEPQTLDGLFRRFNIDRPTGFEGHSLSVSDIIYLADGESSGWWFCDAYGWKLLSGEEWGQT
;
A
#
# COMPACT_ATOMS: atom_id res chain seq x y z
N MET A 1 -4.86 6.89 -14.36
CA MET A 1 -5.21 6.19 -13.12
C MET A 1 -4.57 6.90 -11.95
N LYS A 2 -5.35 7.26 -10.97
CA LYS A 2 -4.86 7.88 -9.72
C LYS A 2 -4.33 6.81 -8.78
N TYR A 3 -3.24 7.11 -8.09
CA TYR A 3 -2.74 6.24 -7.03
C TYR A 3 -2.38 7.04 -5.79
N GLU A 4 -2.46 6.37 -4.64
CA GLU A 4 -2.03 6.88 -3.34
C GLU A 4 -1.22 5.79 -2.65
N ILE A 5 -0.11 6.18 -2.01
CA ILE A 5 0.75 5.24 -1.30
C ILE A 5 0.64 5.49 0.19
N TYR A 6 0.35 4.43 0.93
CA TYR A 6 0.21 4.45 2.38
C TYR A 6 1.27 3.56 3.02
N GLN A 7 1.90 4.06 4.04
CA GLN A 7 2.89 3.32 4.81
C GLN A 7 2.53 3.37 6.29
N LEU A 8 2.94 2.33 7.03
CA LEU A 8 2.66 2.25 8.46
C LEU A 8 3.27 3.43 9.20
N LYS A 9 2.52 3.97 10.12
CA LYS A 9 3.03 4.90 11.11
C LYS A 9 4.01 4.17 12.02
N GLU A 10 4.85 4.92 12.72
CA GLU A 10 5.80 4.35 13.65
C GLU A 10 5.63 4.99 15.05
N ASP A 11 4.39 5.36 15.34
CA ASP A 11 4.06 6.09 16.57
C ASP A 11 3.89 5.15 17.79
N THR A 12 3.58 3.88 17.53
CA THR A 12 3.36 2.88 18.59
C THR A 12 4.20 1.63 18.33
N MET A 13 4.41 0.85 19.38
CA MET A 13 5.13 -0.42 19.24
C MET A 13 4.35 -1.41 18.37
N GLU A 14 3.03 -1.39 18.45
CA GLU A 14 2.18 -2.23 17.61
C GLU A 14 2.39 -1.91 16.14
N GLN A 15 2.46 -0.64 15.80
CA GLN A 15 2.69 -0.20 14.41
C GLN A 15 4.07 -0.62 13.93
N VAL A 16 5.09 -0.44 14.75
CA VAL A 16 6.46 -0.83 14.40
C VAL A 16 6.55 -2.33 14.15
N LYS A 17 5.86 -3.13 14.98
CA LYS A 17 5.85 -4.59 14.81
C LYS A 17 5.20 -5.05 13.51
N LEU A 18 4.26 -4.28 12.97
CA LEU A 18 3.56 -4.65 11.74
C LEU A 18 4.40 -4.40 10.49
N ARG A 19 5.47 -3.63 10.59
CA ARG A 19 6.32 -3.34 9.43
C ARG A 19 6.92 -4.62 8.88
N PHE A 20 6.86 -4.74 7.54
CA PHE A 20 7.41 -5.87 6.78
C PHE A 20 6.72 -7.20 7.06
N MET A 21 5.56 -7.19 7.72
CA MET A 21 4.79 -8.41 7.93
C MET A 21 3.87 -8.70 6.75
N ALA A 22 3.82 -9.95 6.34
CA ALA A 22 2.86 -10.42 5.35
C ALA A 22 1.44 -10.38 5.91
N SER A 23 0.44 -10.50 5.04
CA SER A 23 -0.96 -10.37 5.44
C SER A 23 -1.38 -11.39 6.51
N ASP A 24 -0.90 -12.63 6.44
CA ASP A 24 -1.21 -13.65 7.44
C ASP A 24 -0.60 -13.34 8.81
N GLN A 25 0.60 -12.79 8.82
CA GLN A 25 1.26 -12.36 10.05
C GLN A 25 0.56 -11.15 10.67
N ALA A 26 0.16 -10.19 9.85
CA ALA A 26 -0.58 -9.02 10.30
C ALA A 26 -1.93 -9.43 10.90
N ALA A 27 -2.61 -10.40 10.28
CA ALA A 27 -3.89 -10.90 10.77
C ALA A 27 -3.75 -11.50 12.17
N ALA A 28 -2.64 -12.18 12.45
CA ALA A 28 -2.38 -12.75 13.77
C ALA A 28 -2.15 -11.68 14.83
N LEU A 29 -1.77 -10.47 14.44
CA LEU A 29 -1.53 -9.35 15.36
C LEU A 29 -2.66 -8.31 15.37
N GLY A 30 -3.85 -8.70 14.95
CA GLY A 30 -5.02 -7.82 15.01
C GLY A 30 -5.49 -7.32 13.64
N GLY A 31 -4.77 -7.61 12.57
CA GLY A 31 -5.19 -7.27 11.21
C GLY A 31 -4.62 -5.97 10.69
N ILE A 32 -5.09 -5.61 9.50
CA ILE A 32 -4.67 -4.41 8.79
C ILE A 32 -5.72 -3.34 9.05
N HIS A 33 -5.31 -2.21 9.65
CA HIS A 33 -6.22 -1.14 10.02
C HIS A 33 -5.75 0.19 9.43
N ARG A 34 -6.66 0.90 8.79
CA ARG A 34 -6.37 2.18 8.13
C ARG A 34 -5.75 3.20 9.09
N GLU A 35 -6.18 3.21 10.33
CA GLU A 35 -5.68 4.15 11.35
C GLU A 35 -4.19 4.01 11.62
N ASN A 36 -3.60 2.86 11.29
CA ASN A 36 -2.17 2.61 11.47
C ASN A 36 -1.32 3.09 10.30
N TYR A 37 -1.94 3.65 9.27
CA TYR A 37 -1.27 4.06 8.04
C TYR A 37 -1.34 5.57 7.84
N ARG A 38 -0.34 6.11 7.15
CA ARG A 38 -0.34 7.50 6.71
C ARG A 38 -0.13 7.57 5.21
N LEU A 39 -0.71 8.58 4.59
CA LEU A 39 -0.49 8.86 3.18
C LEU A 39 0.91 9.47 3.02
N VAL A 40 1.75 8.87 2.18
CA VAL A 40 3.12 9.36 1.96
C VAL A 40 3.33 9.93 0.57
N TYR A 41 2.47 9.57 -0.38
CA TYR A 41 2.56 10.11 -1.74
C TYR A 41 1.27 9.87 -2.50
N GLU A 42 0.97 10.74 -3.47
CA GLU A 42 -0.13 10.52 -4.41
C GLU A 42 0.28 11.03 -5.79
N GLY A 43 -0.29 10.43 -6.83
CA GLY A 43 0.03 10.82 -8.19
C GLY A 43 -0.87 10.12 -9.19
N ASN A 44 -0.46 10.18 -10.47
CA ASN A 44 -1.18 9.55 -11.55
C ASN A 44 -0.24 8.74 -12.42
N VAL A 45 -0.73 7.60 -12.93
CA VAL A 45 -0.02 6.77 -13.90
C VAL A 45 -0.94 6.53 -15.10
N GLU A 46 -0.35 6.17 -16.23
CA GLU A 46 -1.14 5.83 -17.41
C GLU A 46 -1.81 4.48 -17.24
N THR A 47 -3.06 4.39 -17.67
CA THR A 47 -3.84 3.15 -17.62
C THR A 47 -3.53 2.32 -18.85
N ARG A 48 -2.45 1.57 -18.84
CA ARG A 48 -2.05 0.72 -19.96
C ARG A 48 -2.18 -0.75 -19.71
N LYS A 49 -2.23 -1.14 -18.43
CA LYS A 49 -2.10 -2.53 -18.01
C LYS A 49 -3.06 -2.80 -16.88
N ASP A 50 -3.21 -4.06 -16.53
CA ASP A 50 -4.04 -4.44 -15.39
C ASP A 50 -3.43 -3.95 -14.06
N GLU A 51 -4.18 -4.08 -12.99
CA GLU A 51 -3.75 -3.61 -11.67
C GLU A 51 -2.44 -4.26 -11.22
N PRO A 52 -2.24 -5.60 -11.30
CA PRO A 52 -0.98 -6.20 -10.86
C PRO A 52 0.25 -5.62 -11.58
N GLN A 53 0.16 -5.40 -12.88
CA GLN A 53 1.27 -4.82 -13.64
C GLN A 53 1.53 -3.36 -13.26
N THR A 54 0.47 -2.61 -13.00
CA THR A 54 0.57 -1.22 -12.55
C THR A 54 1.23 -1.16 -11.18
N LEU A 55 0.82 -2.04 -10.26
CA LEU A 55 1.38 -2.12 -8.90
C LEU A 55 2.87 -2.49 -8.95
N ASP A 56 3.24 -3.46 -9.76
CA ASP A 56 4.65 -3.85 -9.90
C ASP A 56 5.49 -2.72 -10.47
N GLY A 57 4.94 -1.96 -11.40
CA GLY A 57 5.60 -0.78 -11.95
C GLY A 57 5.83 0.31 -10.91
N LEU A 58 4.82 0.57 -10.07
CA LEU A 58 4.94 1.51 -8.98
C LEU A 58 5.95 1.04 -7.94
N PHE A 59 5.92 -0.24 -7.59
CA PHE A 59 6.88 -0.82 -6.67
C PHE A 59 8.32 -0.59 -7.14
N ARG A 60 8.57 -0.86 -8.42
CA ARG A 60 9.89 -0.65 -9.01
C ARG A 60 10.29 0.82 -8.97
N ARG A 61 9.37 1.72 -9.36
CA ARG A 61 9.65 3.15 -9.39
C ARG A 61 10.04 3.69 -8.03
N PHE A 62 9.27 3.34 -7.00
CA PHE A 62 9.50 3.87 -5.66
C PHE A 62 10.66 3.19 -4.93
N ASN A 63 11.22 2.14 -5.49
CA ASN A 63 12.42 1.49 -4.95
C ASN A 63 13.69 1.88 -5.69
N ILE A 64 13.60 2.20 -6.98
CA ILE A 64 14.77 2.48 -7.81
C ILE A 64 14.86 3.96 -8.16
N ASP A 65 13.77 4.58 -8.55
CA ASP A 65 13.74 5.96 -9.05
C ASP A 65 12.62 6.75 -8.38
N ARG A 66 12.82 7.03 -7.10
CA ARG A 66 11.82 7.70 -6.29
C ARG A 66 11.56 9.12 -6.78
N PRO A 67 10.27 9.54 -6.90
CA PRO A 67 9.96 10.90 -7.31
C PRO A 67 10.43 11.92 -6.28
N THR A 68 10.72 13.13 -6.75
CA THR A 68 10.98 14.27 -5.88
C THR A 68 9.77 14.53 -5.00
N GLY A 69 9.98 14.75 -3.71
CA GLY A 69 8.91 15.00 -2.75
C GLY A 69 8.36 13.75 -2.08
N PHE A 70 8.82 12.57 -2.47
CA PHE A 70 8.45 11.34 -1.76
C PHE A 70 9.21 11.27 -0.44
N GLU A 71 8.48 11.33 0.67
CA GLU A 71 9.06 11.36 2.02
C GLU A 71 9.06 10.01 2.72
N GLY A 72 8.46 9.00 2.12
CA GLY A 72 8.40 7.66 2.71
C GLY A 72 9.67 6.85 2.46
N HIS A 73 9.70 5.66 3.05
CA HIS A 73 10.75 4.68 2.75
C HIS A 73 10.42 3.93 1.46
N SER A 74 11.38 3.16 0.94
CA SER A 74 11.14 2.30 -0.22
C SER A 74 9.93 1.40 0.00
N LEU A 75 9.18 1.14 -1.07
CA LEU A 75 8.03 0.25 -0.97
C LEU A 75 8.47 -1.15 -0.55
N SER A 76 7.72 -1.75 0.35
CA SER A 76 8.04 -3.05 0.91
C SER A 76 6.78 -3.75 1.39
N VAL A 77 6.93 -5.00 1.80
CA VAL A 77 5.84 -5.76 2.41
C VAL A 77 5.23 -4.93 3.54
N SER A 78 3.93 -4.94 3.65
CA SER A 78 3.05 -4.19 4.54
C SER A 78 2.60 -2.82 4.04
N ASP A 79 3.18 -2.29 2.98
CA ASP A 79 2.72 -1.02 2.39
C ASP A 79 1.43 -1.23 1.61
N ILE A 80 0.67 -0.15 1.44
CA ILE A 80 -0.61 -0.20 0.75
C ILE A 80 -0.63 0.84 -0.37
N ILE A 81 -1.13 0.43 -1.54
CA ILE A 81 -1.37 1.33 -2.67
C ILE A 81 -2.86 1.33 -2.98
N TYR A 82 -3.43 2.53 -3.04
CA TYR A 82 -4.78 2.75 -3.54
C TYR A 82 -4.70 3.05 -5.02
N LEU A 83 -5.48 2.35 -5.84
CA LEU A 83 -5.61 2.63 -7.27
C LEU A 83 -7.05 2.98 -7.60
N ALA A 84 -7.24 4.04 -8.36
CA ALA A 84 -8.55 4.44 -8.84
C ALA A 84 -8.49 4.73 -10.34
N ASP A 85 -9.36 4.07 -11.10
CA ASP A 85 -9.48 4.22 -12.55
C ASP A 85 -10.96 4.34 -12.90
N GLY A 86 -11.43 5.58 -13.10
CA GLY A 86 -12.84 5.81 -13.39
C GLY A 86 -13.72 5.36 -12.22
N GLU A 87 -14.55 4.35 -12.49
CA GLU A 87 -15.47 3.81 -11.47
C GLU A 87 -14.86 2.71 -10.63
N SER A 88 -13.71 2.18 -11.03
CA SER A 88 -13.03 1.11 -10.32
C SER A 88 -12.00 1.69 -9.36
N SER A 89 -12.00 1.16 -8.12
CA SER A 89 -11.00 1.54 -7.15
C SER A 89 -10.72 0.38 -6.22
N GLY A 90 -9.53 0.34 -5.64
CA GLY A 90 -9.16 -0.72 -4.71
C GLY A 90 -7.93 -0.37 -3.90
N TRP A 91 -7.83 -1.01 -2.75
CA TRP A 91 -6.72 -0.89 -1.81
C TRP A 91 -5.90 -2.17 -1.87
N TRP A 92 -4.63 -2.06 -2.22
CA TRP A 92 -3.77 -3.21 -2.47
C TRP A 92 -2.65 -3.26 -1.45
N PHE A 93 -2.60 -4.36 -0.71
CA PHE A 93 -1.58 -4.61 0.30
C PHE A 93 -0.38 -5.31 -0.35
N CYS A 94 0.82 -4.78 -0.13
CA CYS A 94 2.05 -5.42 -0.62
C CYS A 94 2.35 -6.63 0.28
N ASP A 95 2.06 -7.80 -0.23
CA ASP A 95 2.23 -9.05 0.51
C ASP A 95 3.59 -9.68 0.21
N ALA A 96 3.90 -10.79 0.89
CA ALA A 96 5.16 -11.49 0.68
C ALA A 96 5.29 -12.02 -0.75
N TYR A 97 4.19 -12.39 -1.37
CA TYR A 97 4.16 -12.90 -2.75
C TYR A 97 3.08 -12.16 -3.53
N GLY A 98 3.42 -10.97 -4.01
CA GLY A 98 2.51 -10.18 -4.83
C GLY A 98 1.62 -9.25 -4.02
N TRP A 99 0.43 -8.99 -4.54
CA TRP A 99 -0.46 -7.96 -4.00
C TRP A 99 -1.79 -8.58 -3.59
N LYS A 100 -2.29 -8.19 -2.42
CA LYS A 100 -3.57 -8.63 -1.91
C LYS A 100 -4.56 -7.48 -1.95
N LEU A 101 -5.70 -7.68 -2.64
CA LEU A 101 -6.79 -6.72 -2.63
C LEU A 101 -7.50 -6.79 -1.28
N LEU A 102 -7.58 -5.65 -0.58
CA LEU A 102 -8.23 -5.58 0.72
C LEU A 102 -9.72 -5.30 0.54
N SER A 103 -10.55 -5.96 1.36
CA SER A 103 -11.96 -5.61 1.43
C SER A 103 -12.15 -4.35 2.26
N GLY A 104 -13.31 -3.72 2.14
CA GLY A 104 -13.64 -2.57 2.97
C GLY A 104 -13.60 -2.89 4.46
N GLU A 105 -14.01 -4.10 4.83
CA GLU A 105 -13.96 -4.56 6.22
C GLU A 105 -12.53 -4.71 6.72
N GLU A 106 -11.65 -5.31 5.91
CA GLU A 106 -10.24 -5.48 6.28
C GLU A 106 -9.53 -4.15 6.47
N TRP A 107 -9.87 -3.17 5.65
CA TRP A 107 -9.24 -1.86 5.70
C TRP A 107 -9.81 -0.97 6.81
N GLY A 108 -10.88 -1.40 7.47
CA GLY A 108 -11.52 -0.62 8.50
C GLY A 108 -12.25 0.61 7.95
N GLN A 109 -12.72 0.53 6.73
CA GLN A 109 -13.44 1.61 6.09
C GLN A 109 -14.82 1.75 6.71
N THR A 110 -15.14 2.93 7.13
CA THR A 110 -16.46 3.26 7.66
C THR A 110 -17.25 4.07 6.68
#